data_2a78a7c9e556c3753056e518897697b4
#
_entry.id   2a78a7c9e556c3753056e518897697b4
#
_cell.length_a   1.000
_cell.length_b   1.000
_cell.length_c   1.000
_cell.angle_alpha   90.00
_cell.angle_beta   90.00
_cell.angle_gamma   90.00
#
_symmetry.space_group_name_H-M   'P 1'
#
loop_
_entity.id
_entity.type
_entity.pdbx_description
1 polymer ?
#
loop_
_entity_poly.entity_id
_entity_poly.type
_entity_poly.pdbx_seq_one_letter_code
_entity_poly.pdbx_strand_id
1 'polypeptide(L)'
;PDFNAETTQGVINFHQWLDGKYAMLFSHPKDFTPVCSTELSRTAALKPEFDKRNTKVMGLSVDSVGDHAMWETDIGDVAEHFNGAPLNFPLIADNDKKVAELYGMIHPGELDNLTIRSVFIIGPDKKIKLMMTYPASTGRNFLEILRTLDSIQLTAKHQVATPVDWKQGDDCIIVPGLSDDEARGIFKDGWNAIKPYLRLVKDPSVNK
;
A
#
# COMPACT_ATOMS: atom_id res chain seq x y z
N PRO A 1 -13.19 -5.45 -4.55
CA PRO A 1 -14.18 -6.47 -4.15
C PRO A 1 -14.04 -6.88 -2.69
N ASP A 2 -15.13 -7.40 -2.07
CA ASP A 2 -15.12 -7.99 -0.74
C ASP A 2 -14.83 -9.49 -0.82
N PHE A 3 -14.31 -10.06 0.26
CA PHE A 3 -14.06 -11.49 0.38
C PHE A 3 -14.00 -11.94 1.83
N ASN A 4 -14.18 -13.25 2.06
CA ASN A 4 -13.84 -13.90 3.31
C ASN A 4 -12.59 -14.74 3.10
N ALA A 5 -11.68 -14.73 4.05
CA ALA A 5 -10.44 -15.49 3.97
C ALA A 5 -9.98 -15.98 5.33
N GLU A 6 -9.32 -17.14 5.35
CA GLU A 6 -8.56 -17.62 6.48
C GLU A 6 -7.21 -16.90 6.55
N THR A 7 -6.80 -16.49 7.74
CA THR A 7 -5.53 -15.80 7.97
C THR A 7 -4.81 -16.36 9.19
N THR A 8 -3.55 -15.98 9.37
CA THR A 8 -2.78 -16.28 10.59
C THR A 8 -3.40 -15.70 11.87
N GLN A 9 -4.39 -14.81 11.76
CA GLN A 9 -5.11 -14.19 12.87
C GLN A 9 -6.59 -14.58 12.91
N GLY A 10 -6.97 -15.71 12.27
CA GLY A 10 -8.32 -16.22 12.17
C GLY A 10 -9.03 -15.84 10.87
N VAL A 11 -10.31 -16.21 10.78
CA VAL A 11 -11.14 -15.91 9.59
C VAL A 11 -11.58 -14.45 9.62
N ILE A 12 -11.45 -13.76 8.49
CA ILE A 12 -11.88 -12.38 8.33
C ILE A 12 -12.87 -12.22 7.18
N ASN A 13 -13.74 -11.20 7.27
CA ASN A 13 -14.34 -10.53 6.11
C ASN A 13 -13.55 -9.25 5.85
N PHE A 14 -13.08 -9.04 4.62
CA PHE A 14 -12.14 -7.96 4.29
C PHE A 14 -12.74 -6.58 4.50
N HIS A 15 -13.96 -6.34 4.06
CA HIS A 15 -14.61 -5.03 4.24
C HIS A 15 -14.93 -4.69 5.70
N GLN A 16 -15.25 -5.69 6.52
CA GLN A 16 -15.42 -5.50 7.96
C GLN A 16 -14.07 -5.26 8.63
N TRP A 17 -13.04 -6.03 8.25
CA TRP A 17 -11.69 -5.85 8.75
C TRP A 17 -11.11 -4.48 8.39
N LEU A 18 -11.42 -3.92 7.20
CA LEU A 18 -11.00 -2.59 6.76
C LEU A 18 -11.46 -1.49 7.74
N ASP A 19 -12.69 -1.59 8.25
CA ASP A 19 -13.22 -0.75 9.33
C ASP A 19 -13.05 0.77 9.06
N GLY A 20 -13.35 1.21 7.85
CA GLY A 20 -13.25 2.61 7.44
C GLY A 20 -11.83 3.19 7.36
N LYS A 21 -10.80 2.34 7.42
CA LYS A 21 -9.39 2.72 7.27
C LYS A 21 -8.92 2.50 5.84
N TYR A 22 -7.71 2.93 5.53
CA TYR A 22 -6.99 2.44 4.36
C TYR A 22 -6.47 1.03 4.61
N ALA A 23 -6.18 0.28 3.55
CA ALA A 23 -5.44 -0.96 3.62
C ALA A 23 -4.37 -1.03 2.53
N MET A 24 -3.22 -1.61 2.88
CA MET A 24 -2.28 -2.19 1.94
C MET A 24 -2.52 -3.70 1.94
N LEU A 25 -3.09 -4.20 0.85
CA LEU A 25 -3.18 -5.64 0.55
C LEU A 25 -2.08 -5.97 -0.45
N PHE A 26 -1.20 -6.92 -0.12
CA PHE A 26 -0.11 -7.30 -1.01
C PHE A 26 0.09 -8.80 -1.07
N SER A 27 0.45 -9.31 -2.24
CA SER A 27 0.77 -10.73 -2.42
C SER A 27 2.29 -10.95 -2.49
N HIS A 28 2.72 -12.16 -2.11
CA HIS A 28 4.07 -12.67 -2.32
C HIS A 28 3.99 -14.06 -2.95
N PRO A 29 4.98 -14.48 -3.75
CA PRO A 29 4.90 -15.72 -4.51
C PRO A 29 4.78 -16.98 -3.66
N LYS A 30 5.63 -17.12 -2.63
CA LYS A 30 5.67 -18.33 -1.82
C LYS A 30 6.41 -18.12 -0.50
N ASP A 31 5.95 -18.82 0.54
CA ASP A 31 6.63 -18.91 1.82
C ASP A 31 8.00 -19.60 1.70
N PHE A 32 8.86 -19.42 2.67
CA PHE A 32 10.21 -19.98 2.73
C PHE A 32 11.09 -19.63 1.52
N THR A 33 10.90 -18.42 0.96
CA THR A 33 11.71 -17.93 -0.16
C THR A 33 12.48 -16.66 0.21
N PRO A 34 13.70 -16.45 -0.34
CA PRO A 34 14.58 -15.38 0.12
C PRO A 34 13.98 -13.99 0.00
N VAL A 35 13.49 -13.61 -1.18
CA VAL A 35 12.95 -12.26 -1.43
C VAL A 35 11.71 -12.01 -0.59
N CYS A 36 10.81 -13.01 -0.46
CA CYS A 36 9.59 -12.87 0.33
C CYS A 36 9.91 -12.66 1.81
N SER A 37 10.89 -13.40 2.39
CA SER A 37 11.31 -13.21 3.77
C SER A 37 11.80 -11.79 4.02
N THR A 38 12.62 -11.23 3.13
CA THR A 38 13.09 -9.83 3.27
C THR A 38 11.95 -8.82 3.18
N GLU A 39 10.96 -9.05 2.29
CA GLU A 39 9.82 -8.16 2.12
C GLU A 39 8.88 -8.15 3.32
N LEU A 40 8.52 -9.34 3.84
CA LEU A 40 7.61 -9.43 4.98
C LEU A 40 8.25 -8.85 6.24
N SER A 41 9.50 -9.19 6.50
CA SER A 41 10.26 -8.63 7.61
C SER A 41 10.37 -7.10 7.53
N ARG A 42 10.70 -6.55 6.34
CA ARG A 42 10.75 -5.10 6.14
C ARG A 42 9.38 -4.42 6.28
N THR A 43 8.33 -5.04 5.78
CA THR A 43 6.96 -4.55 5.93
C THR A 43 6.55 -4.51 7.39
N ALA A 44 6.91 -5.52 8.18
CA ALA A 44 6.66 -5.56 9.61
C ALA A 44 7.34 -4.40 10.36
N ALA A 45 8.59 -4.08 10.01
CA ALA A 45 9.29 -2.92 10.57
C ALA A 45 8.65 -1.58 10.19
N LEU A 46 8.04 -1.50 9.00
CA LEU A 46 7.35 -0.30 8.52
C LEU A 46 5.89 -0.22 8.95
N LYS A 47 5.35 -1.26 9.59
CA LYS A 47 3.93 -1.26 10.03
C LYS A 47 3.56 -0.05 10.89
N PRO A 48 4.39 0.42 11.83
CA PRO A 48 4.09 1.65 12.58
C PRO A 48 3.91 2.89 11.69
N GLU A 49 4.61 2.94 10.54
CA GLU A 49 4.44 4.04 9.57
C GLU A 49 3.11 3.94 8.82
N PHE A 50 2.64 2.71 8.52
CA PHE A 50 1.29 2.50 8.00
C PHE A 50 0.21 2.83 9.05
N ASP A 51 0.42 2.44 10.31
CA ASP A 51 -0.51 2.73 11.40
C ASP A 51 -0.70 4.25 11.62
N LYS A 52 0.39 5.04 11.59
CA LYS A 52 0.35 6.51 11.64
C LYS A 52 -0.50 7.12 10.52
N ARG A 53 -0.60 6.44 9.38
CA ARG A 53 -1.40 6.82 8.21
C ARG A 53 -2.79 6.20 8.21
N ASN A 54 -3.24 5.69 9.36
CA ASN A 54 -4.53 5.01 9.50
C ASN A 54 -4.72 3.91 8.44
N THR A 55 -3.67 3.12 8.19
CA THR A 55 -3.62 2.10 7.13
C THR A 55 -3.29 0.74 7.72
N LYS A 56 -4.18 -0.21 7.51
CA LYS A 56 -3.97 -1.62 7.87
C LYS A 56 -3.11 -2.32 6.82
N VAL A 57 -2.37 -3.32 7.24
CA VAL A 57 -1.49 -4.12 6.37
C VAL A 57 -1.92 -5.57 6.38
N MET A 58 -1.96 -6.21 5.22
CA MET A 58 -2.32 -7.61 5.04
C MET A 58 -1.54 -8.21 3.88
N GLY A 59 -0.86 -9.34 4.14
CA GLY A 59 -0.18 -10.11 3.11
C GLY A 59 -1.06 -11.26 2.61
N LEU A 60 -0.70 -11.82 1.45
CA LEU A 60 -1.37 -12.97 0.83
C LEU A 60 -0.39 -13.84 0.08
N SER A 61 -0.50 -15.15 0.23
CA SER A 61 0.02 -16.11 -0.73
C SER A 61 -0.92 -17.32 -0.85
N VAL A 62 -0.58 -18.25 -1.71
CA VAL A 62 -1.32 -19.52 -1.89
C VAL A 62 -0.89 -20.61 -0.91
N ASP A 63 0.01 -20.31 0.03
CA ASP A 63 0.45 -21.23 1.06
C ASP A 63 -0.61 -21.38 2.19
N SER A 64 -0.47 -22.42 3.01
CA SER A 64 -1.41 -22.70 4.08
C SER A 64 -1.16 -21.83 5.33
N VAL A 65 -2.16 -21.71 6.21
CA VAL A 65 -1.98 -21.07 7.53
C VAL A 65 -0.87 -21.75 8.33
N GLY A 66 -0.75 -23.08 8.21
CA GLY A 66 0.31 -23.83 8.87
C GLY A 66 1.71 -23.47 8.37
N ASP A 67 1.85 -23.29 7.04
CA ASP A 67 3.13 -22.85 6.44
C ASP A 67 3.47 -21.44 6.90
N HIS A 68 2.52 -20.50 6.85
CA HIS A 68 2.70 -19.14 7.35
C HIS A 68 3.16 -19.11 8.81
N ALA A 69 2.52 -19.91 9.68
CA ALA A 69 2.87 -19.97 11.10
C ALA A 69 4.29 -20.54 11.33
N MET A 70 4.68 -21.55 10.57
CA MET A 70 6.06 -22.08 10.64
C MET A 70 7.10 -21.09 10.13
N TRP A 71 6.76 -20.34 9.09
CA TRP A 71 7.67 -19.38 8.45
C TRP A 71 7.88 -18.10 9.26
N GLU A 72 7.00 -17.77 10.19
CA GLU A 72 7.08 -16.57 11.01
C GLU A 72 8.42 -16.46 11.77
N THR A 73 8.98 -17.58 12.21
CA THR A 73 10.31 -17.63 12.87
C THR A 73 11.40 -17.19 11.90
N ASP A 74 11.43 -17.74 10.69
CA ASP A 74 12.44 -17.39 9.68
C ASP A 74 12.38 -15.90 9.29
N ILE A 75 11.17 -15.34 9.21
CA ILE A 75 10.97 -13.90 8.96
C ILE A 75 11.62 -13.08 10.08
N GLY A 76 11.48 -13.52 11.33
CA GLY A 76 12.13 -12.90 12.48
C GLY A 76 13.66 -12.98 12.41
N ASP A 77 14.20 -14.13 12.03
CA ASP A 77 15.66 -14.38 11.94
C ASP A 77 16.35 -13.51 10.89
N VAL A 78 15.68 -13.21 9.75
CA VAL A 78 16.25 -12.35 8.71
C VAL A 78 16.13 -10.85 9.03
N ALA A 79 15.40 -10.48 10.08
CA ALA A 79 15.07 -9.08 10.38
C ALA A 79 16.32 -8.21 10.58
N GLU A 80 17.33 -8.69 11.30
CA GLU A 80 18.55 -7.94 11.58
C GLU A 80 19.33 -7.57 10.31
N HIS A 81 19.27 -8.42 9.28
CA HIS A 81 20.01 -8.24 8.03
C HIS A 81 19.36 -7.25 7.07
N PHE A 82 18.04 -7.03 7.19
CA PHE A 82 17.25 -6.24 6.22
C PHE A 82 16.48 -5.07 6.85
N ASN A 83 16.93 -4.58 8.03
CA ASN A 83 16.21 -3.55 8.79
C ASN A 83 14.73 -3.89 8.96
N GLY A 84 14.46 -5.15 9.28
CA GLY A 84 13.16 -5.75 9.43
C GLY A 84 12.68 -5.81 10.87
N ALA A 85 11.57 -6.52 11.06
CA ALA A 85 11.00 -6.91 12.36
C ALA A 85 10.29 -8.27 12.22
N PRO A 86 10.03 -8.97 13.33
CA PRO A 86 9.13 -10.12 13.34
C PRO A 86 7.75 -9.76 12.79
N LEU A 87 7.09 -10.73 12.17
CA LEU A 87 5.76 -10.54 11.56
C LEU A 87 4.75 -9.99 12.57
N ASN A 88 3.99 -8.96 12.19
CA ASN A 88 3.05 -8.26 13.06
C ASN A 88 1.75 -7.82 12.35
N PHE A 89 1.43 -8.48 11.24
CA PHE A 89 0.21 -8.30 10.46
C PHE A 89 -0.30 -9.64 9.93
N PRO A 90 -1.61 -9.79 9.60
CA PRO A 90 -2.16 -11.05 9.13
C PRO A 90 -1.66 -11.42 7.73
N LEU A 91 -1.47 -12.72 7.51
CA LEU A 91 -1.26 -13.34 6.20
C LEU A 91 -2.50 -14.15 5.82
N ILE A 92 -3.01 -13.92 4.62
CA ILE A 92 -4.10 -14.70 4.02
C ILE A 92 -3.52 -15.99 3.44
N ALA A 93 -4.09 -17.11 3.83
CA ALA A 93 -3.85 -18.43 3.25
C ALA A 93 -4.85 -18.69 2.13
N ASP A 94 -4.50 -18.31 0.90
CA ASP A 94 -5.36 -18.39 -0.28
C ASP A 94 -5.11 -19.65 -1.10
N ASN A 95 -5.15 -20.83 -0.45
CA ASN A 95 -4.84 -22.12 -1.08
C ASN A 95 -5.73 -22.43 -2.29
N ASP A 96 -6.98 -21.97 -2.28
CA ASP A 96 -7.93 -22.12 -3.38
C ASP A 96 -7.86 -21.00 -4.42
N LYS A 97 -6.95 -20.05 -4.24
CA LYS A 97 -6.66 -18.90 -5.13
C LYS A 97 -7.82 -17.95 -5.38
N LYS A 98 -8.87 -18.01 -4.60
CA LYS A 98 -10.07 -17.18 -4.80
C LYS A 98 -9.79 -15.70 -4.67
N VAL A 99 -9.02 -15.29 -3.68
CA VAL A 99 -8.68 -13.88 -3.48
C VAL A 99 -7.66 -13.45 -4.51
N ALA A 100 -6.66 -14.28 -4.80
CA ALA A 100 -5.64 -14.01 -5.80
C ALA A 100 -6.23 -13.83 -7.21
N GLU A 101 -7.17 -14.68 -7.61
CA GLU A 101 -7.90 -14.55 -8.88
C GLU A 101 -8.80 -13.31 -8.89
N LEU A 102 -9.53 -13.07 -7.80
CA LEU A 102 -10.43 -11.91 -7.65
C LEU A 102 -9.70 -10.57 -7.82
N TYR A 103 -8.46 -10.49 -7.36
CA TYR A 103 -7.61 -9.29 -7.44
C TYR A 103 -6.60 -9.31 -8.59
N GLY A 104 -6.60 -10.36 -9.42
CA GLY A 104 -5.65 -10.49 -10.54
C GLY A 104 -4.18 -10.60 -10.10
N MET A 105 -3.94 -11.31 -9.00
CA MET A 105 -2.59 -11.51 -8.43
C MET A 105 -1.84 -12.71 -9.03
N ILE A 106 -2.46 -13.43 -9.95
CA ILE A 106 -1.84 -14.57 -10.67
C ILE A 106 -1.54 -14.10 -12.09
N HIS A 107 -0.30 -14.28 -12.54
CA HIS A 107 0.11 -13.89 -13.89
C HIS A 107 0.31 -15.14 -14.77
N PRO A 108 -0.29 -15.21 -15.98
CA PRO A 108 -0.20 -16.39 -16.85
C PRO A 108 1.21 -16.76 -17.32
N GLY A 109 2.15 -15.83 -17.25
CA GLY A 109 3.55 -16.05 -17.64
C GLY A 109 4.47 -16.50 -16.51
N GLU A 110 3.97 -16.58 -15.27
CA GLU A 110 4.74 -17.09 -14.14
C GLU A 110 4.52 -18.60 -13.97
N LEU A 111 5.57 -19.28 -13.51
CA LEU A 111 5.53 -20.73 -13.28
C LEU A 111 4.63 -21.06 -12.08
N ASP A 112 4.00 -22.22 -12.11
CA ASP A 112 3.29 -22.87 -10.99
C ASP A 112 2.01 -22.19 -10.49
N ASN A 113 1.43 -21.23 -11.21
CA ASN A 113 0.22 -20.51 -10.77
C ASN A 113 0.35 -19.90 -9.35
N LEU A 114 1.53 -19.41 -9.02
CA LEU A 114 1.79 -18.67 -7.78
C LEU A 114 1.32 -17.22 -7.94
N THR A 115 1.09 -16.57 -6.81
CA THR A 115 0.86 -15.12 -6.80
C THR A 115 2.14 -14.37 -7.17
N ILE A 116 1.99 -13.28 -7.91
CA ILE A 116 3.07 -12.32 -8.17
C ILE A 116 3.17 -11.30 -7.04
N ARG A 117 4.14 -10.36 -7.13
CA ARG A 117 4.32 -9.30 -6.12
C ARG A 117 3.40 -8.11 -6.41
N SER A 118 2.10 -8.30 -6.22
CA SER A 118 1.12 -7.22 -6.34
C SER A 118 0.99 -6.42 -5.05
N VAL A 119 0.66 -5.14 -5.17
CA VAL A 119 0.29 -4.25 -4.08
C VAL A 119 -0.97 -3.49 -4.47
N PHE A 120 -1.93 -3.44 -3.55
CA PHE A 120 -3.13 -2.64 -3.68
C PHE A 120 -3.25 -1.72 -2.47
N ILE A 121 -3.41 -0.41 -2.71
CA ILE A 121 -3.91 0.50 -1.69
C ILE A 121 -5.41 0.64 -1.87
N ILE A 122 -6.15 0.27 -0.84
CA ILE A 122 -7.61 0.34 -0.80
C ILE A 122 -8.01 1.47 0.15
N GLY A 123 -8.89 2.36 -0.31
CA GLY A 123 -9.38 3.48 0.49
C GLY A 123 -10.51 3.10 1.45
N PRO A 124 -10.87 4.01 2.38
CA PRO A 124 -12.01 3.83 3.30
C PRO A 124 -13.35 3.63 2.58
N ASP A 125 -13.44 4.13 1.35
CA ASP A 125 -14.57 3.96 0.44
C ASP A 125 -14.61 2.59 -0.27
N LYS A 126 -13.71 1.67 0.14
CA LYS A 126 -13.59 0.30 -0.39
C LYS A 126 -13.21 0.26 -1.87
N LYS A 127 -12.59 1.33 -2.39
CA LYS A 127 -12.11 1.41 -3.77
C LYS A 127 -10.59 1.31 -3.81
N ILE A 128 -10.09 0.62 -4.83
CA ILE A 128 -8.66 0.58 -5.13
C ILE A 128 -8.19 1.97 -5.56
N LYS A 129 -7.16 2.49 -4.90
CA LYS A 129 -6.53 3.79 -5.15
C LYS A 129 -5.20 3.67 -5.88
N LEU A 130 -4.51 2.54 -5.69
CA LEU A 130 -3.22 2.26 -6.30
C LEU A 130 -3.11 0.76 -6.56
N MET A 131 -2.51 0.42 -7.69
CA MET A 131 -2.06 -0.94 -8.02
C MET A 131 -0.61 -0.85 -8.48
N MET A 132 0.24 -1.72 -7.94
CA MET A 132 1.63 -1.89 -8.36
C MET A 132 1.91 -3.38 -8.52
N THR A 133 2.71 -3.75 -9.51
CA THR A 133 3.09 -5.14 -9.76
C THR A 133 4.57 -5.21 -10.07
N TYR A 134 5.24 -6.14 -9.41
CA TYR A 134 6.67 -6.41 -9.55
C TYR A 134 6.87 -7.87 -9.97
N PRO A 135 7.89 -8.17 -10.79
CA PRO A 135 8.22 -9.55 -11.11
C PRO A 135 8.71 -10.32 -9.87
N ALA A 136 8.57 -11.64 -9.89
CA ALA A 136 8.93 -12.49 -8.75
C ALA A 136 10.38 -12.31 -8.26
N SER A 137 11.30 -11.96 -9.17
CA SER A 137 12.74 -11.75 -8.88
C SER A 137 13.06 -10.40 -8.21
N THR A 138 12.11 -9.46 -8.14
CA THR A 138 12.39 -8.08 -7.72
C THR A 138 11.64 -7.72 -6.45
N GLY A 139 12.37 -7.52 -5.35
CA GLY A 139 11.82 -7.02 -4.09
C GLY A 139 11.29 -5.58 -4.23
N ARG A 140 10.17 -5.32 -3.56
CA ARG A 140 9.44 -4.03 -3.65
C ARG A 140 10.12 -2.94 -2.82
N ASN A 141 9.91 -1.68 -3.24
CA ASN A 141 10.27 -0.51 -2.46
C ASN A 141 9.08 -0.05 -1.61
N PHE A 142 9.03 -0.48 -0.34
CA PHE A 142 7.92 -0.10 0.56
C PHE A 142 7.93 1.38 0.97
N LEU A 143 9.05 2.09 0.84
CA LEU A 143 9.08 3.54 1.05
C LEU A 143 8.36 4.27 -0.07
N GLU A 144 8.43 3.77 -1.31
CA GLU A 144 7.61 4.29 -2.42
C GLU A 144 6.13 4.03 -2.21
N ILE A 145 5.76 2.90 -1.64
CA ILE A 145 4.36 2.60 -1.28
C ILE A 145 3.87 3.59 -0.21
N LEU A 146 4.68 3.90 0.80
CA LEU A 146 4.36 4.91 1.81
C LEU A 146 4.25 6.31 1.19
N ARG A 147 5.19 6.69 0.31
CA ARG A 147 5.15 7.97 -0.41
C ARG A 147 3.86 8.12 -1.23
N THR A 148 3.48 7.10 -1.96
CA THR A 148 2.25 7.12 -2.76
C THR A 148 1.00 7.13 -1.89
N LEU A 149 1.00 6.46 -0.73
CA LEU A 149 -0.08 6.52 0.26
C LEU A 149 -0.25 7.94 0.80
N ASP A 150 0.86 8.63 1.14
CA ASP A 150 0.84 10.04 1.58
C ASP A 150 0.20 10.93 0.51
N SER A 151 0.61 10.76 -0.75
CA SER A 151 0.02 11.48 -1.88
C SER A 151 -1.50 11.21 -2.03
N ILE A 152 -1.91 9.95 -1.96
CA ILE A 152 -3.32 9.55 -2.06
C ILE A 152 -4.15 10.20 -0.93
N GLN A 153 -3.64 10.18 0.29
CA GLN A 153 -4.34 10.75 1.45
C GLN A 153 -4.39 12.28 1.39
N LEU A 154 -3.34 12.93 0.91
CA LEU A 154 -3.30 14.37 0.70
C LEU A 154 -4.33 14.82 -0.34
N THR A 155 -4.31 14.19 -1.52
CA THR A 155 -5.18 14.55 -2.64
C THR A 155 -6.65 14.20 -2.39
N ALA A 156 -6.93 13.23 -1.51
CA ALA A 156 -8.29 12.94 -1.06
C ALA A 156 -8.89 14.02 -0.15
N LYS A 157 -8.04 14.81 0.52
CA LYS A 157 -8.47 15.82 1.50
C LYS A 157 -8.39 17.25 0.96
N HIS A 158 -7.54 17.50 -0.03
CA HIS A 158 -7.23 18.82 -0.52
C HIS A 158 -7.38 18.88 -2.04
N GLN A 159 -7.69 20.06 -2.55
CA GLN A 159 -7.86 20.33 -3.99
C GLN A 159 -6.49 20.47 -4.70
N VAL A 160 -5.63 19.50 -4.50
CA VAL A 160 -4.28 19.46 -5.05
C VAL A 160 -3.96 18.12 -5.69
N ALA A 161 -2.97 18.12 -6.56
CA ALA A 161 -2.27 16.95 -7.07
C ALA A 161 -0.79 17.02 -6.66
N THR A 162 -0.11 15.89 -6.61
CA THR A 162 1.32 15.84 -6.31
C THR A 162 2.12 15.75 -7.61
N PRO A 163 3.19 16.55 -7.79
CA PRO A 163 4.05 16.45 -8.96
C PRO A 163 4.91 15.19 -8.97
N VAL A 164 5.70 15.01 -10.04
CA VAL A 164 6.70 13.95 -10.13
C VAL A 164 7.66 14.00 -8.94
N ASP A 165 8.04 12.83 -8.42
CA ASP A 165 8.98 12.64 -7.29
C ASP A 165 8.59 13.35 -5.97
N TRP A 166 7.38 13.86 -5.87
CA TRP A 166 6.87 14.57 -4.69
C TRP A 166 7.08 13.77 -3.41
N LYS A 167 7.48 14.46 -2.36
CA LYS A 167 7.55 13.96 -0.98
C LYS A 167 6.74 14.88 -0.09
N GLN A 168 6.28 14.37 1.04
CA GLN A 168 5.53 15.15 2.02
C GLN A 168 6.30 16.43 2.41
N GLY A 169 5.65 17.56 2.28
CA GLY A 169 6.22 18.90 2.49
C GLY A 169 6.67 19.62 1.22
N ASP A 170 6.78 18.92 0.08
CA ASP A 170 7.07 19.55 -1.20
C ASP A 170 5.85 20.30 -1.75
N ASP A 171 6.09 21.26 -2.65
CA ASP A 171 5.02 22.00 -3.30
C ASP A 171 4.07 21.07 -4.08
N CYS A 172 2.78 21.38 -4.03
CA CYS A 172 1.71 20.66 -4.71
C CYS A 172 1.21 21.44 -5.92
N ILE A 173 0.43 20.80 -6.78
CA ILE A 173 -0.22 21.42 -7.94
C ILE A 173 -1.69 21.63 -7.60
N ILE A 174 -2.21 22.84 -7.77
CA ILE A 174 -3.67 23.09 -7.70
C ILE A 174 -4.35 22.33 -8.83
N VAL A 175 -5.41 21.57 -8.52
CA VAL A 175 -6.12 20.79 -9.56
C VAL A 175 -6.64 21.70 -10.68
N PRO A 176 -6.50 21.28 -11.95
CA PRO A 176 -6.89 22.13 -13.10
C PRO A 176 -8.36 22.54 -13.13
N GLY A 177 -9.23 21.71 -12.54
CA GLY A 177 -10.68 21.98 -12.48
C GLY A 177 -11.10 23.12 -11.55
N LEU A 178 -10.16 23.63 -10.71
CA LEU A 178 -10.43 24.74 -9.80
C LEU A 178 -10.08 26.07 -10.48
N SER A 179 -11.05 26.96 -10.60
CA SER A 179 -10.83 28.32 -11.12
C SER A 179 -9.92 29.14 -10.19
N ASP A 180 -9.34 30.23 -10.69
CA ASP A 180 -8.50 31.09 -9.88
C ASP A 180 -9.27 31.77 -8.74
N ASP A 181 -10.55 32.10 -8.94
CA ASP A 181 -11.39 32.70 -7.92
C ASP A 181 -11.71 31.71 -6.79
N GLU A 182 -12.03 30.46 -7.13
CA GLU A 182 -12.21 29.37 -6.17
C GLU A 182 -10.91 29.07 -5.42
N ALA A 183 -9.79 29.00 -6.16
CA ALA A 183 -8.47 28.76 -5.59
C ALA A 183 -8.06 29.83 -4.56
N ARG A 184 -8.36 31.12 -4.81
CA ARG A 184 -8.13 32.21 -3.85
C ARG A 184 -8.94 32.01 -2.56
N GLY A 185 -10.11 31.39 -2.67
CA GLY A 185 -10.92 31.02 -1.51
C GLY A 185 -10.26 30.00 -0.58
N ILE A 186 -9.46 29.09 -1.15
CA ILE A 186 -8.84 27.96 -0.45
C ILE A 186 -7.39 28.28 -0.05
N PHE A 187 -6.56 28.74 -1.00
CA PHE A 187 -5.14 28.99 -0.85
C PHE A 187 -4.88 30.49 -0.59
N LYS A 188 -5.06 30.90 0.67
CA LYS A 188 -5.01 32.33 1.08
C LYS A 188 -3.65 32.99 0.87
N ASP A 189 -2.57 32.18 0.95
CA ASP A 189 -1.19 32.65 0.76
C ASP A 189 -0.81 32.77 -0.74
N GLY A 190 -1.77 32.48 -1.64
CA GLY A 190 -1.56 32.51 -3.08
C GLY A 190 -0.80 31.28 -3.58
N TRP A 191 -0.37 31.37 -4.85
CA TRP A 191 0.38 30.30 -5.55
C TRP A 191 1.33 30.87 -6.57
N ASN A 192 2.27 30.05 -7.03
CA ASN A 192 3.16 30.36 -8.15
C ASN A 192 2.63 29.73 -9.44
N ALA A 193 2.24 30.55 -10.41
CA ALA A 193 1.77 30.10 -11.72
C ALA A 193 2.94 30.01 -12.72
N ILE A 194 3.49 28.80 -12.90
CA ILE A 194 4.50 28.54 -13.96
C ILE A 194 3.85 28.60 -15.34
N LYS A 195 2.63 28.09 -15.45
CA LYS A 195 1.74 28.15 -16.62
C LYS A 195 0.29 28.31 -16.13
N PRO A 196 -0.64 28.74 -16.96
CA PRO A 196 -2.05 28.83 -16.57
C PRO A 196 -2.62 27.53 -16.01
N TYR A 197 -2.13 26.37 -16.49
CA TYR A 197 -2.54 25.04 -16.07
C TYR A 197 -1.62 24.41 -15.02
N LEU A 198 -0.50 25.06 -14.65
CA LEU A 198 0.51 24.58 -13.70
C LEU A 198 0.72 25.63 -12.60
N ARG A 199 -0.07 25.52 -11.57
CA ARG A 199 -0.11 26.42 -10.40
C ARG A 199 0.43 25.67 -9.17
N LEU A 200 1.60 26.06 -8.67
CA LEU A 200 2.24 25.48 -7.50
C LEU A 200 1.79 26.17 -6.23
N VAL A 201 1.46 25.38 -5.22
CA VAL A 201 1.08 25.84 -3.89
C VAL A 201 1.82 25.03 -2.84
N LYS A 202 2.09 25.59 -1.68
CA LYS A 202 2.69 24.87 -0.54
C LYS A 202 1.82 23.67 -0.15
N ASP A 203 2.45 22.61 0.34
CA ASP A 203 1.74 21.45 0.86
C ASP A 203 0.73 21.89 1.94
N PRO A 204 -0.59 21.74 1.70
CA PRO A 204 -1.60 22.21 2.65
C PRO A 204 -1.69 21.37 3.93
N SER A 205 -0.98 20.25 4.02
CA SER A 205 -0.96 19.39 5.22
C SER A 205 0.09 19.81 6.25
N VAL A 206 1.09 20.59 5.84
CA VAL A 206 2.25 20.95 6.69
C VAL A 206 2.00 22.26 7.50
N ASN A 207 1.07 23.08 7.06
CA ASN A 207 0.77 24.39 7.66
C ASN A 207 -0.43 24.35 8.65
N LYS A 208 -0.49 23.33 9.50
CA LYS A 208 -1.51 23.26 10.58
C LYS A 208 -0.88 23.12 11.93
#